data_21f8b3e5407fde9d8c9a759d84919bad
#
_entry.id   21f8b3e5407fde9d8c9a759d84919bad
#
_cell.length_a   1.000
_cell.length_b   1.000
_cell.length_c   1.000
_cell.angle_alpha   90.00
_cell.angle_beta   90.00
_cell.angle_gamma   90.00
#
_symmetry.space_group_name_H-M   'P 1'
#
loop_
_entity.id
_entity.type
_entity.pdbx_description
1 polymer ?
#
loop_
_entity_poly.entity_id
_entity_poly.type
_entity_poly.pdbx_seq_one_letter_code
_entity_poly.pdbx_strand_id
1 'polypeptide(L)'
;MSESAYRVETTSRVAQWRIENLASCTYRKSDPFRIGNWNWHLSVEKNRVLYIKLYPEISNLTRENPPIASFIIKLVSAVGDRKCLVHPEVTDKQLKSNDDFVWPIDQVPLTGKFIIDVEFLDLKIASPNGTGPISIWNEGLIQQHSDENALASLGRMLSESIHTDIVINASDGSIAAHRAILASRSPVFRSMFSHDLKEKEMSAVTISDMPIDSCRALLNYMYGNIRAEEFSAHRLALLRAADKYDISDLKDACHESLLEDIDTKNVLERLQNASLYGLPKLKSSCMRYLVKFGKVFDIRDDFNVFLQCADRELIVEILNEILAAWKGF
;
A
#
# COMPACT_ATOMS: atom_id res chain seq x y z
N MET A 1 51.16 -5.58 9.87
CA MET A 1 50.39 -6.69 9.28
C MET A 1 49.01 -6.15 8.93
N SER A 2 48.62 -6.28 7.69
CA SER A 2 47.73 -5.37 7.02
C SER A 2 46.28 -5.35 7.55
N GLU A 3 45.90 -4.27 8.19
CA GLU A 3 44.50 -3.87 8.44
C GLU A 3 43.63 -3.79 7.14
N SER A 4 44.27 -3.96 5.98
CA SER A 4 43.67 -3.77 4.65
C SER A 4 42.83 -4.97 4.15
N ALA A 5 43.02 -6.18 4.68
CA ALA A 5 42.45 -7.40 4.08
C ALA A 5 40.95 -7.61 4.34
N TYR A 6 40.38 -6.94 5.33
CA TYR A 6 38.97 -7.05 5.74
C TYR A 6 38.19 -5.79 5.45
N ARG A 7 38.89 -4.68 5.18
CA ARG A 7 38.29 -3.36 4.95
C ARG A 7 37.62 -3.29 3.59
N VAL A 8 36.39 -2.79 3.60
CA VAL A 8 35.63 -2.46 2.40
C VAL A 8 35.71 -0.94 2.17
N GLU A 9 36.09 -0.55 0.96
CA GLU A 9 36.03 0.86 0.53
C GLU A 9 34.61 1.16 0.05
N THR A 10 34.05 2.30 0.46
CA THR A 10 32.67 2.66 0.14
C THR A 10 32.52 4.07 -0.37
N THR A 11 31.54 4.27 -1.22
CA THR A 11 30.91 5.55 -1.55
C THR A 11 29.44 5.52 -1.12
N SER A 12 28.64 6.49 -1.52
CA SER A 12 27.20 6.53 -1.17
C SER A 12 26.42 5.32 -1.69
N ARG A 13 26.84 4.69 -2.80
CA ARG A 13 26.14 3.59 -3.48
C ARG A 13 27.02 2.40 -3.85
N VAL A 14 28.33 2.51 -3.69
CA VAL A 14 29.28 1.49 -4.13
C VAL A 14 30.11 1.00 -2.96
N ALA A 15 30.31 -0.31 -2.89
CA ALA A 15 31.20 -0.98 -1.94
C ALA A 15 32.17 -1.88 -2.68
N GLN A 16 33.47 -1.72 -2.43
CA GLN A 16 34.54 -2.54 -3.01
C GLN A 16 35.34 -3.24 -1.93
N TRP A 17 35.40 -4.57 -2.01
CA TRP A 17 36.24 -5.39 -1.15
C TRP A 17 37.35 -6.04 -1.91
N ARG A 18 38.60 -5.72 -1.56
CA ARG A 18 39.79 -6.31 -2.14
C ARG A 18 40.23 -7.53 -1.34
N ILE A 19 40.31 -8.67 -1.99
CA ILE A 19 40.67 -9.93 -1.36
C ILE A 19 42.00 -10.39 -1.96
N GLU A 20 43.02 -10.48 -1.10
CA GLU A 20 44.30 -11.00 -1.44
C GLU A 20 44.39 -12.48 -1.05
N ASN A 21 44.69 -13.37 -2.00
CA ASN A 21 44.95 -14.79 -1.81
C ASN A 21 43.87 -15.58 -1.04
N LEU A 22 42.86 -16.06 -1.76
CA LEU A 22 41.84 -16.99 -1.27
C LEU A 22 42.32 -18.46 -1.23
N ALA A 23 43.54 -18.77 -1.71
CA ALA A 23 43.99 -20.14 -1.88
C ALA A 23 44.07 -20.93 -0.55
N SER A 24 44.34 -20.24 0.55
CA SER A 24 44.54 -20.84 1.88
C SER A 24 43.39 -20.62 2.88
N CYS A 25 42.28 -19.97 2.47
CA CYS A 25 41.22 -19.60 3.35
C CYS A 25 39.88 -20.24 2.90
N THR A 26 39.25 -21.01 3.79
CA THR A 26 37.92 -21.58 3.51
C THR A 26 36.78 -20.61 3.74
N TYR A 27 36.98 -19.62 4.59
CA TYR A 27 35.99 -18.59 4.92
C TYR A 27 36.64 -17.25 5.25
N ARG A 28 36.10 -16.16 4.72
CA ARG A 28 36.49 -14.80 5.06
C ARG A 28 35.26 -13.91 5.09
N LYS A 29 35.18 -13.04 6.11
CA LYS A 29 34.11 -12.04 6.28
C LYS A 29 34.77 -10.66 6.31
N SER A 30 34.14 -9.66 5.65
CA SER A 30 34.57 -8.27 5.70
C SER A 30 34.29 -7.63 7.05
N ASP A 31 35.01 -6.54 7.35
CA ASP A 31 34.55 -5.60 8.34
C ASP A 31 33.18 -5.04 7.95
N PRO A 32 32.36 -4.57 8.92
CA PRO A 32 31.09 -3.93 8.61
C PRO A 32 31.35 -2.64 7.80
N PHE A 33 30.55 -2.43 6.77
CA PHE A 33 30.59 -1.21 5.99
C PHE A 33 29.19 -0.59 5.90
N ARG A 34 29.11 0.72 5.86
CA ARG A 34 27.83 1.43 5.88
C ARG A 34 27.41 1.86 4.48
N ILE A 35 26.21 1.44 4.06
CA ILE A 35 25.49 1.98 2.89
C ILE A 35 24.07 2.27 3.33
N GLY A 36 23.63 3.50 3.11
CA GLY A 36 22.33 3.97 3.60
C GLY A 36 22.25 3.93 5.13
N ASN A 37 21.16 3.40 5.63
CA ASN A 37 20.88 3.33 7.06
C ASN A 37 21.44 2.07 7.75
N TRP A 38 21.98 1.10 6.99
CA TRP A 38 22.41 -0.20 7.50
C TRP A 38 23.92 -0.39 7.40
N ASN A 39 24.45 -1.19 8.33
CA ASN A 39 25.75 -1.80 8.20
C ASN A 39 25.60 -3.10 7.43
N TRP A 40 26.52 -3.35 6.53
CA TRP A 40 26.56 -4.51 5.63
C TRP A 40 27.81 -5.32 5.84
N HIS A 41 27.75 -6.59 5.46
CA HIS A 41 28.89 -7.47 5.38
C HIS A 41 28.92 -8.15 4.03
N LEU A 42 30.13 -8.36 3.54
CA LEU A 42 30.44 -9.32 2.50
C LEU A 42 31.12 -10.53 3.12
N SER A 43 30.78 -11.71 2.67
CA SER A 43 31.57 -12.90 3.01
C SER A 43 31.83 -13.77 1.78
N VAL A 44 32.94 -14.45 1.83
CA VAL A 44 33.34 -15.47 0.84
C VAL A 44 33.56 -16.76 1.56
N GLU A 45 32.96 -17.80 1.03
CA GLU A 45 33.11 -19.18 1.51
C GLU A 45 33.55 -20.07 0.37
N LYS A 46 34.65 -20.78 0.56
CA LYS A 46 35.19 -21.70 -0.41
C LYS A 46 35.07 -23.13 0.07
N ASN A 47 34.21 -23.86 -0.60
CA ASN A 47 34.15 -25.31 -0.49
C ASN A 47 34.52 -25.91 -1.86
N ARG A 48 33.74 -26.74 -2.50
CA ARG A 48 33.90 -27.15 -3.90
C ARG A 48 33.57 -26.00 -4.86
N VAL A 49 32.69 -25.10 -4.45
CA VAL A 49 32.22 -23.91 -5.16
C VAL A 49 32.59 -22.70 -4.31
N LEU A 50 32.84 -21.54 -4.92
CA LEU A 50 33.01 -20.28 -4.24
C LEU A 50 31.64 -19.65 -4.04
N TYR A 51 31.27 -19.29 -2.80
CA TYR A 51 30.07 -18.59 -2.48
C TYR A 51 30.40 -17.16 -2.05
N ILE A 52 29.73 -16.18 -2.65
CA ILE A 52 29.78 -14.79 -2.22
C ILE A 52 28.42 -14.47 -1.59
N LYS A 53 28.41 -13.88 -0.39
CA LYS A 53 27.20 -13.45 0.31
C LYS A 53 27.29 -11.96 0.59
N LEU A 54 26.15 -11.28 0.44
CA LEU A 54 25.93 -9.90 0.85
C LEU A 54 24.73 -9.87 1.80
N TYR A 55 24.90 -9.31 3.00
CA TYR A 55 23.85 -9.28 4.00
C TYR A 55 24.02 -8.09 4.97
N PRO A 56 22.91 -7.57 5.51
CA PRO A 56 22.97 -6.54 6.52
C PRO A 56 23.40 -7.12 7.87
N GLU A 57 24.02 -6.27 8.69
CA GLU A 57 24.31 -6.61 10.08
C GLU A 57 23.02 -6.78 10.88
N ILE A 58 22.95 -7.83 11.71
CA ILE A 58 21.78 -8.10 12.54
C ILE A 58 21.75 -7.07 13.68
N SER A 59 20.81 -6.15 13.63
CA SER A 59 20.57 -5.09 14.61
C SER A 59 19.06 -4.96 14.87
N ASN A 60 18.69 -4.16 15.87
CA ASN A 60 17.27 -3.83 16.09
C ASN A 60 16.64 -3.17 14.85
N LEU A 61 17.38 -2.26 14.22
CA LEU A 61 16.95 -1.61 12.98
C LEU A 61 16.67 -2.62 11.87
N THR A 62 17.57 -3.59 11.65
CA THR A 62 17.41 -4.61 10.61
C THR A 62 16.25 -5.56 10.91
N ARG A 63 15.94 -5.82 12.17
CA ARG A 63 14.81 -6.67 12.57
C ARG A 63 13.47 -5.96 12.38
N GLU A 64 13.38 -4.69 12.74
CA GLU A 64 12.15 -3.89 12.61
C GLU A 64 11.93 -3.42 11.17
N ASN A 65 13.02 -2.97 10.52
CA ASN A 65 13.00 -2.42 9.16
C ASN A 65 14.10 -3.07 8.30
N PRO A 66 13.92 -4.32 7.84
CA PRO A 66 14.88 -4.98 6.98
C PRO A 66 15.00 -4.25 5.64
N PRO A 67 16.24 -4.06 5.12
CA PRO A 67 16.45 -3.40 3.84
C PRO A 67 15.84 -4.19 2.69
N ILE A 68 15.23 -3.48 1.77
CA ILE A 68 14.84 -3.97 0.45
C ILE A 68 15.84 -3.37 -0.52
N ALA A 69 16.67 -4.21 -1.12
CA ALA A 69 17.82 -3.77 -1.92
C ALA A 69 17.69 -4.18 -3.39
N SER A 70 18.03 -3.24 -4.27
CA SER A 70 18.33 -3.51 -5.68
C SER A 70 19.81 -3.23 -5.90
N PHE A 71 20.55 -4.18 -6.46
CA PHE A 71 22.01 -4.08 -6.63
C PHE A 71 22.56 -4.96 -7.74
N ILE A 72 23.75 -4.59 -8.20
CA ILE A 72 24.60 -5.39 -9.09
C ILE A 72 25.85 -5.76 -8.32
N ILE A 73 26.26 -7.02 -8.39
CA ILE A 73 27.51 -7.49 -7.81
C ILE A 73 28.42 -8.08 -8.89
N LYS A 74 29.69 -7.70 -8.83
CA LYS A 74 30.71 -8.11 -9.80
C LYS A 74 31.90 -8.71 -9.07
N LEU A 75 32.51 -9.74 -9.65
CA LEU A 75 33.77 -10.27 -9.21
C LEU A 75 34.82 -10.01 -10.30
N VAL A 76 35.83 -9.19 -9.98
CA VAL A 76 36.88 -8.78 -10.90
C VAL A 76 38.19 -9.42 -10.48
N SER A 77 38.83 -10.19 -11.36
CA SER A 77 40.19 -10.73 -11.15
C SER A 77 41.23 -9.65 -11.45
N ALA A 78 42.20 -9.46 -10.55
CA ALA A 78 43.26 -8.46 -10.70
C ALA A 78 44.50 -8.97 -11.44
N VAL A 79 44.56 -10.25 -11.83
CA VAL A 79 45.72 -10.89 -12.48
C VAL A 79 45.33 -11.48 -13.85
N GLY A 80 46.11 -11.14 -14.88
CA GLY A 80 45.92 -11.62 -16.24
C GLY A 80 44.84 -10.87 -17.02
N ASP A 81 44.27 -11.53 -18.04
CA ASP A 81 43.06 -11.00 -18.71
C ASP A 81 41.98 -10.75 -17.67
N ARG A 82 41.64 -9.48 -17.45
CA ARG A 82 40.66 -9.05 -16.46
C ARG A 82 39.32 -9.74 -16.69
N LYS A 83 39.16 -10.94 -16.15
CA LYS A 83 37.87 -11.64 -16.16
C LYS A 83 36.98 -11.00 -15.15
N CYS A 84 35.90 -10.44 -15.63
CA CYS A 84 34.81 -9.86 -14.81
C CYS A 84 33.61 -10.81 -14.88
N LEU A 85 33.22 -11.37 -13.75
CA LEU A 85 31.96 -12.11 -13.62
C LEU A 85 30.93 -11.16 -13.00
N VAL A 86 29.75 -11.09 -13.59
CA VAL A 86 28.66 -10.23 -13.16
C VAL A 86 27.45 -11.11 -12.80
N HIS A 87 26.96 -10.96 -11.58
CA HIS A 87 25.68 -11.55 -11.22
C HIS A 87 24.55 -10.79 -11.92
N PRO A 88 23.48 -11.46 -12.39
CA PRO A 88 22.27 -10.75 -12.84
C PRO A 88 21.80 -9.74 -11.81
N GLU A 89 21.24 -8.64 -12.27
CA GLU A 89 20.69 -7.61 -11.39
C GLU A 89 19.70 -8.20 -10.39
N VAL A 90 19.88 -7.86 -9.13
CA VAL A 90 18.94 -8.21 -8.06
C VAL A 90 18.03 -7.00 -7.85
N THR A 91 16.72 -7.20 -7.98
CA THR A 91 15.73 -6.13 -7.87
C THR A 91 14.84 -6.36 -6.66
N ASP A 92 14.66 -5.32 -5.84
CA ASP A 92 13.72 -5.24 -4.71
C ASP A 92 13.73 -6.45 -3.77
N LYS A 93 14.93 -6.98 -3.51
CA LYS A 93 15.09 -8.13 -2.63
C LYS A 93 15.19 -7.71 -1.18
N GLN A 94 14.31 -8.24 -0.35
CA GLN A 94 14.40 -8.06 1.10
C GLN A 94 15.51 -8.93 1.67
N LEU A 95 16.42 -8.32 2.46
CA LEU A 95 17.58 -8.98 3.06
C LEU A 95 17.48 -8.89 4.60
N LYS A 96 17.35 -10.04 5.25
CA LYS A 96 17.20 -10.16 6.74
C LYS A 96 18.35 -10.97 7.35
N SER A 97 18.92 -11.87 6.57
CA SER A 97 19.91 -12.84 7.03
C SER A 97 21.05 -13.00 6.01
N ASN A 98 22.10 -13.72 6.43
CA ASN A 98 23.25 -14.03 5.59
C ASN A 98 22.97 -15.07 4.48
N ASP A 99 21.80 -15.68 4.49
CA ASP A 99 21.42 -16.68 3.49
C ASP A 99 20.40 -16.15 2.46
N ASP A 100 19.93 -14.90 2.62
CA ASP A 100 18.98 -14.29 1.70
C ASP A 100 19.59 -13.98 0.33
N PHE A 101 20.90 -13.65 0.28
CA PHE A 101 21.62 -13.52 -0.96
C PHE A 101 22.93 -14.33 -0.94
N VAL A 102 23.00 -15.35 -1.78
CA VAL A 102 24.15 -16.24 -1.96
C VAL A 102 24.40 -16.41 -3.44
N TRP A 103 25.59 -16.03 -3.89
CA TRP A 103 26.04 -16.19 -5.27
C TRP A 103 27.06 -17.33 -5.39
N PRO A 104 26.68 -18.51 -5.95
CA PRO A 104 27.60 -19.60 -6.24
C PRO A 104 28.38 -19.29 -7.51
N ILE A 105 29.71 -19.56 -7.50
CA ILE A 105 30.63 -19.36 -8.63
C ILE A 105 31.42 -20.64 -8.88
N ASP A 106 31.05 -21.33 -9.94
CA ASP A 106 31.59 -22.67 -10.23
C ASP A 106 32.96 -22.67 -10.94
N GLN A 107 33.33 -21.58 -11.63
CA GLN A 107 34.48 -21.55 -12.55
C GLN A 107 35.35 -20.32 -12.37
N VAL A 108 35.99 -20.14 -11.22
CA VAL A 108 37.03 -19.11 -11.08
C VAL A 108 38.38 -19.77 -10.75
N PRO A 109 39.44 -19.48 -11.49
CA PRO A 109 40.79 -19.78 -11.03
C PRO A 109 41.05 -18.95 -9.77
N LEU A 110 41.00 -19.59 -8.61
CA LEU A 110 41.08 -19.00 -7.29
C LEU A 110 42.49 -18.57 -6.87
N THR A 111 43.38 -18.36 -7.84
CA THR A 111 44.76 -17.92 -7.62
C THR A 111 44.86 -16.44 -7.93
N GLY A 112 45.18 -15.63 -6.91
CA GLY A 112 45.48 -14.22 -7.11
C GLY A 112 44.59 -13.26 -6.28
N LYS A 113 44.55 -12.01 -6.70
CA LYS A 113 43.80 -10.92 -6.09
C LYS A 113 42.48 -10.77 -6.78
N PHE A 114 41.42 -10.58 -5.97
CA PHE A 114 40.04 -10.33 -6.43
C PHE A 114 39.48 -9.04 -5.85
N ILE A 115 38.58 -8.46 -6.59
CA ILE A 115 37.76 -7.33 -6.13
C ILE A 115 36.31 -7.77 -6.23
N ILE A 116 35.59 -7.75 -5.12
CA ILE A 116 34.14 -7.83 -5.11
C ILE A 116 33.64 -6.40 -5.13
N ASP A 117 32.90 -6.07 -6.17
CA ASP A 117 32.32 -4.75 -6.42
C ASP A 117 30.81 -4.86 -6.33
N VAL A 118 30.20 -4.09 -5.44
CA VAL A 118 28.75 -4.05 -5.22
C VAL A 118 28.27 -2.63 -5.47
N GLU A 119 27.39 -2.48 -6.44
CA GLU A 119 26.72 -1.24 -6.76
C GLU A 119 25.24 -1.34 -6.32
N PHE A 120 24.86 -0.58 -5.31
CA PHE A 120 23.48 -0.49 -4.88
C PHE A 120 22.73 0.47 -5.81
N LEU A 121 21.75 -0.04 -6.54
CA LEU A 121 20.89 0.72 -7.45
C LEU A 121 19.78 1.43 -6.67
N ASP A 122 19.18 0.73 -5.71
CA ASP A 122 18.19 1.29 -4.80
C ASP A 122 18.21 0.59 -3.44
N LEU A 123 17.86 1.34 -2.40
CA LEU A 123 17.61 0.84 -1.04
C LEU A 123 16.31 1.41 -0.52
N LYS A 124 15.41 0.53 -0.11
CA LYS A 124 14.06 0.88 0.34
C LYS A 124 13.79 0.36 1.74
N ILE A 125 12.87 1.03 2.42
CA ILE A 125 12.24 0.56 3.66
C ILE A 125 10.77 0.25 3.39
N ALA A 126 10.18 -0.69 4.15
CA ALA A 126 8.75 -0.91 4.12
C ALA A 126 8.02 0.35 4.61
N SER A 127 6.99 0.78 3.87
CA SER A 127 6.16 1.90 4.32
C SER A 127 5.29 1.48 5.50
N PRO A 128 5.21 2.27 6.58
CA PRO A 128 4.30 2.00 7.70
C PRO A 128 2.81 2.09 7.29
N ASN A 129 2.50 2.79 6.19
CA ASN A 129 1.13 3.04 5.73
C ASN A 129 0.66 2.08 4.62
N GLY A 130 1.42 1.04 4.28
CA GLY A 130 1.04 0.06 3.25
C GLY A 130 1.09 0.55 1.80
N THR A 131 1.61 1.75 1.54
CA THR A 131 1.72 2.37 0.20
C THR A 131 2.84 1.82 -0.68
N GLY A 132 3.50 0.74 -0.23
CA GLY A 132 4.66 0.14 -0.90
C GLY A 132 6.01 0.61 -0.33
N PRO A 133 7.12 -0.06 -0.68
CA PRO A 133 8.43 0.27 -0.15
C PRO A 133 8.94 1.62 -0.67
N ILE A 134 9.57 2.40 0.23
CA ILE A 134 10.04 3.78 -0.04
C ILE A 134 11.56 3.78 -0.13
N SER A 135 12.11 4.37 -1.20
CA SER A 135 13.56 4.58 -1.36
C SER A 135 14.10 5.52 -0.28
N ILE A 136 15.25 5.17 0.32
CA ILE A 136 15.93 6.00 1.32
C ILE A 136 16.84 7.08 0.70
N TRP A 137 17.03 7.06 -0.62
CA TRP A 137 17.83 8.08 -1.29
C TRP A 137 16.99 9.32 -1.61
N ASN A 138 17.66 10.47 -1.71
CA ASN A 138 17.05 11.79 -1.76
C ASN A 138 15.87 11.93 -2.74
N GLU A 139 15.88 11.21 -3.86
CA GLU A 139 14.79 11.27 -4.84
C GLU A 139 13.46 10.75 -4.24
N GLY A 140 13.49 9.61 -3.55
CA GLY A 140 12.28 9.06 -2.89
C GLY A 140 11.81 9.91 -1.71
N LEU A 141 12.74 10.46 -0.92
CA LEU A 141 12.40 11.34 0.19
C LEU A 141 11.81 12.68 -0.29
N ILE A 142 12.36 13.25 -1.37
CA ILE A 142 11.83 14.49 -1.96
C ILE A 142 10.40 14.26 -2.45
N GLN A 143 10.14 13.15 -3.16
CA GLN A 143 8.81 12.82 -3.67
C GLN A 143 7.83 12.63 -2.51
N GLN A 144 8.18 11.82 -1.50
CA GLN A 144 7.33 11.59 -0.34
C GLN A 144 6.98 12.90 0.40
N HIS A 145 7.97 13.74 0.68
CA HIS A 145 7.72 15.03 1.33
C HIS A 145 6.88 15.97 0.46
N SER A 146 7.06 15.93 -0.86
CA SER A 146 6.24 16.69 -1.79
C SER A 146 4.78 16.23 -1.74
N ASP A 147 4.54 14.92 -1.78
CA ASP A 147 3.20 14.34 -1.77
C ASP A 147 2.48 14.61 -0.44
N GLU A 148 3.15 14.41 0.71
CA GLU A 148 2.60 14.69 2.03
C GLU A 148 2.25 16.19 2.20
N ASN A 149 3.14 17.09 1.76
CA ASN A 149 2.90 18.52 1.83
C ASN A 149 1.79 18.98 0.87
N ALA A 150 1.68 18.36 -0.32
CA ALA A 150 0.61 18.67 -1.26
C ALA A 150 -0.75 18.27 -0.70
N LEU A 151 -0.90 17.04 -0.15
CA LEU A 151 -2.14 16.58 0.49
C LEU A 151 -2.50 17.44 1.71
N ALA A 152 -1.53 17.75 2.57
CA ALA A 152 -1.75 18.64 3.71
C ALA A 152 -2.21 20.04 3.27
N SER A 153 -1.67 20.55 2.16
CA SER A 153 -2.07 21.85 1.60
C SER A 153 -3.49 21.83 1.04
N LEU A 154 -3.89 20.74 0.34
CA LEU A 154 -5.27 20.56 -0.11
C LEU A 154 -6.24 20.48 1.08
N GLY A 155 -5.90 19.73 2.13
CA GLY A 155 -6.69 19.66 3.36
C GLY A 155 -6.88 21.02 4.01
N ARG A 156 -5.83 21.86 4.05
CA ARG A 156 -5.93 23.24 4.58
C ARG A 156 -6.79 24.15 3.69
N MET A 157 -6.74 24.01 2.37
CA MET A 157 -7.61 24.78 1.46
C MET A 157 -9.09 24.57 1.81
N LEU A 158 -9.50 23.35 2.19
CA LEU A 158 -10.86 23.07 2.62
C LEU A 158 -11.13 23.60 4.02
N SER A 159 -10.28 23.27 5.01
CA SER A 159 -10.54 23.60 6.43
C SER A 159 -10.50 25.10 6.72
N GLU A 160 -9.65 25.86 6.03
CA GLU A 160 -9.50 27.30 6.16
C GLU A 160 -10.30 28.08 5.11
N SER A 161 -11.06 27.40 4.24
CA SER A 161 -11.88 28.00 3.16
C SER A 161 -11.08 28.93 2.24
N ILE A 162 -9.83 28.56 1.90
CA ILE A 162 -8.91 29.39 1.13
C ILE A 162 -9.37 29.46 -0.34
N HIS A 163 -9.81 30.62 -0.81
CA HIS A 163 -10.24 30.85 -2.20
C HIS A 163 -11.33 29.90 -2.70
N THR A 164 -12.28 29.53 -1.83
CA THR A 164 -13.44 28.72 -2.21
C THR A 164 -14.31 29.45 -3.22
N ASP A 165 -14.84 28.72 -4.21
CA ASP A 165 -15.64 29.27 -5.31
C ASP A 165 -17.00 28.57 -5.46
N ILE A 166 -17.36 27.66 -4.53
CA ILE A 166 -18.66 27.00 -4.48
C ILE A 166 -19.04 26.67 -3.04
N VAL A 167 -20.36 26.64 -2.77
CA VAL A 167 -20.93 26.22 -1.49
C VAL A 167 -21.71 24.92 -1.68
N ILE A 168 -21.46 23.94 -0.84
CA ILE A 168 -22.23 22.70 -0.75
C ILE A 168 -23.26 22.88 0.36
N ASN A 169 -24.53 22.89 0.00
CA ASN A 169 -25.66 22.96 0.94
C ASN A 169 -26.11 21.54 1.29
N ALA A 170 -25.81 21.10 2.49
CA ALA A 170 -26.29 19.85 3.08
C ALA A 170 -27.72 20.01 3.62
N SER A 171 -28.32 18.95 4.20
CA SER A 171 -29.67 19.00 4.79
C SER A 171 -29.79 19.95 5.99
N ASP A 172 -28.68 20.16 6.71
CA ASP A 172 -28.64 20.85 8.01
C ASP A 172 -27.49 21.87 8.13
N GLY A 173 -26.85 22.23 7.00
CA GLY A 173 -25.78 23.23 6.99
C GLY A 173 -25.15 23.42 5.63
N SER A 174 -24.05 24.17 5.58
CA SER A 174 -23.31 24.41 4.35
C SER A 174 -21.79 24.40 4.56
N ILE A 175 -21.04 24.00 3.52
CA ILE A 175 -19.58 23.96 3.50
C ILE A 175 -19.08 24.61 2.22
N ALA A 176 -18.11 25.52 2.33
CA ALA A 176 -17.42 26.07 1.18
C ALA A 176 -16.38 25.09 0.63
N ALA A 177 -16.27 25.01 -0.70
CA ALA A 177 -15.40 24.07 -1.39
C ALA A 177 -14.83 24.67 -2.70
N HIS A 178 -14.14 23.84 -3.50
CA HIS A 178 -13.52 24.26 -4.76
C HIS A 178 -14.06 23.45 -5.93
N ARG A 179 -14.62 24.10 -6.94
CA ARG A 179 -15.12 23.46 -8.17
C ARG A 179 -14.08 22.58 -8.84
N ALA A 180 -12.83 23.07 -8.92
CA ALA A 180 -11.74 22.34 -9.53
C ALA A 180 -11.46 20.99 -8.87
N ILE A 181 -11.48 20.94 -7.54
CA ILE A 181 -11.28 19.69 -6.78
C ILE A 181 -12.48 18.75 -6.99
N LEU A 182 -13.70 19.25 -6.83
CA LEU A 182 -14.91 18.44 -7.05
C LEU A 182 -14.96 17.86 -8.46
N ALA A 183 -14.70 18.68 -9.48
CA ALA A 183 -14.71 18.25 -10.88
C ALA A 183 -13.56 17.29 -11.25
N SER A 184 -12.42 17.38 -10.57
CA SER A 184 -11.30 16.47 -10.80
C SER A 184 -11.56 15.08 -10.22
N ARG A 185 -12.33 14.97 -9.15
CA ARG A 185 -12.61 13.75 -8.40
C ARG A 185 -13.92 13.07 -8.79
N SER A 186 -14.84 13.78 -9.46
CA SER A 186 -16.17 13.29 -9.80
C SER A 186 -16.57 13.69 -11.23
N PRO A 187 -16.87 12.72 -12.10
CA PRO A 187 -17.42 12.99 -13.43
C PRO A 187 -18.77 13.74 -13.38
N VAL A 188 -19.58 13.47 -12.35
CA VAL A 188 -20.87 14.12 -12.16
C VAL A 188 -20.71 15.61 -11.84
N PHE A 189 -19.82 15.95 -10.88
CA PHE A 189 -19.50 17.36 -10.60
C PHE A 189 -18.85 18.06 -11.79
N ARG A 190 -17.96 17.36 -12.52
CA ARG A 190 -17.38 17.90 -13.74
C ARG A 190 -18.46 18.26 -14.76
N SER A 191 -19.42 17.37 -14.99
CA SER A 191 -20.54 17.61 -15.90
C SER A 191 -21.42 18.76 -15.42
N MET A 192 -21.76 18.83 -14.14
CA MET A 192 -22.54 19.92 -13.53
C MET A 192 -21.91 21.30 -13.78
N PHE A 193 -20.58 21.40 -13.68
CA PHE A 193 -19.88 22.67 -13.82
C PHE A 193 -19.52 23.02 -15.27
N SER A 194 -19.56 22.06 -16.18
CA SER A 194 -19.18 22.26 -17.60
C SER A 194 -20.38 22.62 -18.49
N HIS A 195 -21.58 22.17 -18.15
CA HIS A 195 -22.77 22.44 -18.93
C HIS A 195 -23.49 23.71 -18.44
N ASP A 196 -24.35 24.30 -19.31
CA ASP A 196 -25.15 25.47 -18.97
C ASP A 196 -26.33 25.12 -18.05
N LEU A 197 -25.99 24.46 -16.94
CA LEU A 197 -26.89 24.14 -15.85
C LEU A 197 -26.90 25.30 -14.85
N LYS A 198 -27.98 25.40 -14.06
CA LYS A 198 -28.14 26.44 -13.03
C LYS A 198 -26.95 26.49 -12.07
N GLU A 199 -26.31 25.37 -11.82
CA GLU A 199 -25.16 25.21 -10.94
C GLU A 199 -23.88 25.87 -11.48
N LYS A 200 -23.81 26.17 -12.79
CA LYS A 200 -22.70 26.94 -13.39
C LYS A 200 -22.77 28.42 -13.00
N GLU A 201 -23.97 28.99 -12.98
CA GLU A 201 -24.20 30.39 -12.60
C GLU A 201 -24.38 30.54 -11.07
N MET A 202 -24.94 29.53 -10.40
CA MET A 202 -25.12 29.51 -8.96
C MET A 202 -23.82 29.03 -8.27
N SER A 203 -23.31 29.82 -7.33
CA SER A 203 -22.15 29.44 -6.51
C SER A 203 -22.49 28.38 -5.45
N ALA A 204 -23.48 27.52 -5.69
CA ALA A 204 -23.94 26.53 -4.72
C ALA A 204 -24.44 25.23 -5.40
N VAL A 205 -24.19 24.10 -4.76
CA VAL A 205 -24.77 22.78 -5.05
C VAL A 205 -25.50 22.28 -3.82
N THR A 206 -26.74 21.76 -4.00
CA THR A 206 -27.55 21.24 -2.90
C THR A 206 -27.48 19.71 -2.84
N ILE A 207 -27.10 19.19 -1.67
CA ILE A 207 -27.08 17.77 -1.31
C ILE A 207 -28.03 17.55 -0.13
N SER A 208 -29.31 17.58 -0.41
CA SER A 208 -30.37 17.55 0.61
C SER A 208 -30.53 16.20 1.32
N ASP A 209 -29.97 15.14 0.74
CA ASP A 209 -30.02 13.76 1.21
C ASP A 209 -28.85 13.35 2.13
N MET A 210 -27.98 14.31 2.48
CA MET A 210 -26.85 14.08 3.38
C MET A 210 -26.78 15.16 4.47
N PRO A 211 -26.54 14.78 5.74
CA PRO A 211 -26.23 15.72 6.81
C PRO A 211 -24.82 16.32 6.63
N ILE A 212 -24.61 17.47 7.27
CA ILE A 212 -23.39 18.27 7.15
C ILE A 212 -22.11 17.46 7.46
N ASP A 213 -22.14 16.60 8.47
CA ASP A 213 -20.98 15.80 8.86
C ASP A 213 -20.64 14.75 7.81
N SER A 214 -21.62 14.12 7.17
CA SER A 214 -21.38 13.20 6.05
C SER A 214 -20.91 13.94 4.80
N CYS A 215 -21.42 15.15 4.52
CA CYS A 215 -20.89 15.99 3.45
C CYS A 215 -19.44 16.41 3.73
N ARG A 216 -19.09 16.71 4.98
CA ARG A 216 -17.72 17.02 5.40
C ARG A 216 -16.79 15.82 5.17
N ALA A 217 -17.22 14.61 5.56
CA ALA A 217 -16.46 13.39 5.33
C ALA A 217 -16.25 13.14 3.83
N LEU A 218 -17.26 13.36 2.98
CA LEU A 218 -17.11 13.27 1.52
C LEU A 218 -16.07 14.27 0.99
N LEU A 219 -16.16 15.52 1.41
CA LEU A 219 -15.18 16.54 1.00
C LEU A 219 -13.78 16.21 1.51
N ASN A 220 -13.63 15.80 2.77
CA ASN A 220 -12.33 15.37 3.32
C ASN A 220 -11.73 14.22 2.51
N TYR A 221 -12.55 13.26 2.04
CA TYR A 221 -12.08 12.21 1.14
C TYR A 221 -11.60 12.77 -0.20
N MET A 222 -12.39 13.66 -0.83
CA MET A 222 -12.04 14.25 -2.12
C MET A 222 -10.75 15.10 -2.06
N TYR A 223 -10.46 15.71 -0.91
CA TYR A 223 -9.25 16.49 -0.67
C TYR A 223 -8.08 15.64 -0.12
N GLY A 224 -8.26 14.33 0.06
CA GLY A 224 -7.22 13.43 0.59
C GLY A 224 -6.90 13.62 2.08
N ASN A 225 -7.83 14.18 2.85
CA ASN A 225 -7.65 14.55 4.27
C ASN A 225 -8.63 13.83 5.21
N ILE A 226 -9.28 12.75 4.77
CA ILE A 226 -10.20 11.99 5.62
C ILE A 226 -9.44 11.15 6.64
N ARG A 227 -9.90 11.09 7.87
CA ARG A 227 -9.37 10.22 8.92
C ARG A 227 -10.12 8.89 8.94
N ALA A 228 -9.45 7.83 9.40
CA ALA A 228 -10.01 6.47 9.43
C ALA A 228 -11.30 6.38 10.27
N GLU A 229 -11.34 7.07 11.41
CA GLU A 229 -12.52 7.09 12.29
C GLU A 229 -13.70 7.82 11.63
N GLU A 230 -13.45 8.93 10.95
CA GLU A 230 -14.45 9.70 10.21
C GLU A 230 -14.98 8.88 9.02
N PHE A 231 -14.10 8.21 8.28
CA PHE A 231 -14.49 7.32 7.19
C PHE A 231 -15.40 6.19 7.68
N SER A 232 -14.99 5.50 8.75
CA SER A 232 -15.76 4.39 9.33
C SER A 232 -17.12 4.81 9.85
N ALA A 233 -17.21 5.99 10.46
CA ALA A 233 -18.47 6.54 10.99
C ALA A 233 -19.47 6.89 9.87
N HIS A 234 -18.99 7.33 8.69
CA HIS A 234 -19.84 7.82 7.61
C HIS A 234 -19.86 6.91 6.37
N ARG A 235 -19.25 5.72 6.40
CA ARG A 235 -19.01 4.85 5.22
C ARG A 235 -20.26 4.50 4.42
N LEU A 236 -21.44 4.36 5.04
CA LEU A 236 -22.69 4.12 4.30
C LEU A 236 -23.19 5.37 3.57
N ALA A 237 -23.09 6.55 4.18
CA ALA A 237 -23.41 7.81 3.53
C ALA A 237 -22.40 8.10 2.41
N LEU A 238 -21.13 7.78 2.63
CA LEU A 238 -20.06 7.88 1.63
C LEU A 238 -20.29 6.93 0.47
N LEU A 239 -20.75 5.69 0.70
CA LEU A 239 -21.10 4.73 -0.35
C LEU A 239 -22.23 5.27 -1.24
N ARG A 240 -23.28 5.86 -0.65
CA ARG A 240 -24.38 6.50 -1.39
C ARG A 240 -23.88 7.66 -2.25
N ALA A 241 -23.03 8.51 -1.66
CA ALA A 241 -22.42 9.62 -2.39
C ALA A 241 -21.48 9.15 -3.50
N ALA A 242 -20.69 8.11 -3.26
CA ALA A 242 -19.80 7.53 -4.24
C ALA A 242 -20.54 7.03 -5.49
N ASP A 243 -21.66 6.36 -5.27
CA ASP A 243 -22.54 5.90 -6.36
C ASP A 243 -23.19 7.08 -7.10
N LYS A 244 -23.79 8.04 -6.35
CA LYS A 244 -24.47 9.21 -6.90
C LYS A 244 -23.56 10.14 -7.69
N TYR A 245 -22.32 10.34 -7.23
CA TYR A 245 -21.34 11.26 -7.83
C TYR A 245 -20.27 10.56 -8.68
N ASP A 246 -20.42 9.24 -8.92
CA ASP A 246 -19.53 8.40 -9.71
C ASP A 246 -18.07 8.51 -9.26
N ILE A 247 -17.82 8.25 -7.96
CA ILE A 247 -16.50 8.25 -7.36
C ILE A 247 -16.09 6.79 -7.09
N SER A 248 -15.51 6.13 -8.09
CA SER A 248 -15.26 4.69 -8.09
C SER A 248 -14.30 4.25 -6.98
N ASP A 249 -13.20 4.97 -6.76
CA ASP A 249 -12.23 4.70 -5.70
C ASP A 249 -12.84 4.82 -4.30
N LEU A 250 -13.77 5.76 -4.07
CA LEU A 250 -14.52 5.86 -2.82
C LEU A 250 -15.49 4.68 -2.66
N LYS A 251 -16.15 4.26 -3.74
CA LYS A 251 -17.07 3.10 -3.73
C LYS A 251 -16.31 1.82 -3.34
N ASP A 252 -15.13 1.62 -3.92
CA ASP A 252 -14.27 0.48 -3.61
C ASP A 252 -13.78 0.52 -2.15
N ALA A 253 -13.32 1.66 -1.66
CA ALA A 253 -12.90 1.83 -0.26
C ALA A 253 -14.04 1.56 0.73
N CYS A 254 -15.25 2.06 0.45
CA CYS A 254 -16.43 1.77 1.26
C CYS A 254 -16.77 0.28 1.24
N HIS A 255 -16.69 -0.36 0.07
CA HIS A 255 -16.94 -1.79 -0.08
C HIS A 255 -15.98 -2.64 0.77
N GLU A 256 -14.68 -2.36 0.71
CA GLU A 256 -13.66 -3.05 1.50
C GLU A 256 -13.89 -2.85 3.01
N SER A 257 -14.11 -1.62 3.45
CA SER A 257 -14.37 -1.31 4.85
C SER A 257 -15.64 -1.97 5.39
N LEU A 258 -16.70 -2.10 4.57
CA LEU A 258 -17.94 -2.78 4.97
C LEU A 258 -17.79 -4.29 5.11
N LEU A 259 -16.76 -4.91 4.52
CA LEU A 259 -16.47 -6.33 4.66
C LEU A 259 -15.79 -6.69 5.99
N GLU A 260 -15.09 -5.74 6.62
CA GLU A 260 -14.21 -6.02 7.77
C GLU A 260 -14.96 -6.38 9.05
N ASP A 261 -16.12 -5.78 9.32
CA ASP A 261 -16.80 -5.84 10.61
C ASP A 261 -18.29 -6.22 10.50
N ILE A 262 -18.60 -7.24 9.68
CA ILE A 262 -19.97 -7.79 9.57
C ILE A 262 -20.37 -8.46 10.90
N ASP A 263 -21.44 -7.94 11.52
CA ASP A 263 -22.00 -8.47 12.76
C ASP A 263 -23.55 -8.55 12.71
N THR A 264 -24.16 -9.06 13.79
CA THR A 264 -25.62 -9.23 13.89
C THR A 264 -26.38 -7.90 13.86
N LYS A 265 -25.75 -6.78 14.22
CA LYS A 265 -26.40 -5.46 14.27
C LYS A 265 -26.45 -4.77 12.92
N ASN A 266 -25.50 -5.09 12.04
CA ASN A 266 -25.29 -4.36 10.79
C ASN A 266 -25.52 -5.20 9.52
N VAL A 267 -25.56 -6.54 9.63
CA VAL A 267 -25.60 -7.44 8.47
C VAL A 267 -26.81 -7.21 7.56
N LEU A 268 -27.99 -6.91 8.11
CA LEU A 268 -29.20 -6.71 7.31
C LEU A 268 -29.13 -5.39 6.52
N GLU A 269 -28.69 -4.31 7.15
CA GLU A 269 -28.47 -3.03 6.49
C GLU A 269 -27.39 -3.17 5.41
N ARG A 270 -26.31 -3.84 5.69
CA ARG A 270 -25.24 -4.09 4.71
C ARG A 270 -25.70 -4.94 3.55
N LEU A 271 -26.50 -5.96 3.80
CA LEU A 271 -27.07 -6.82 2.76
C LEU A 271 -27.95 -6.01 1.81
N GLN A 272 -28.79 -5.14 2.34
CA GLN A 272 -29.66 -4.25 1.57
C GLN A 272 -28.83 -3.27 0.72
N ASN A 273 -27.85 -2.60 1.32
CA ASN A 273 -26.95 -1.69 0.60
C ASN A 273 -26.11 -2.44 -0.44
N ALA A 274 -25.63 -3.64 -0.15
CA ALA A 274 -24.88 -4.46 -1.12
C ALA A 274 -25.73 -4.85 -2.34
N SER A 275 -27.01 -5.12 -2.14
CA SER A 275 -27.95 -5.36 -3.24
C SER A 275 -28.21 -4.08 -4.04
N LEU A 276 -28.49 -2.97 -3.37
CA LEU A 276 -28.82 -1.69 -3.99
C LEU A 276 -27.67 -1.12 -4.82
N TYR A 277 -26.42 -1.19 -4.32
CA TYR A 277 -25.24 -0.60 -4.96
C TYR A 277 -24.41 -1.58 -5.78
N GLY A 278 -24.89 -2.82 -5.98
CA GLY A 278 -24.24 -3.83 -6.80
C GLY A 278 -22.88 -4.27 -6.25
N LEU A 279 -22.79 -4.62 -4.96
CA LEU A 279 -21.59 -5.05 -4.27
C LEU A 279 -21.59 -6.58 -4.03
N PRO A 280 -21.24 -7.41 -5.02
CA PRO A 280 -21.48 -8.86 -4.97
C PRO A 280 -20.67 -9.56 -3.86
N LYS A 281 -19.44 -9.11 -3.58
CA LYS A 281 -18.62 -9.68 -2.50
C LYS A 281 -19.23 -9.41 -1.11
N LEU A 282 -19.70 -8.19 -0.86
CA LEU A 282 -20.35 -7.82 0.39
C LEU A 282 -21.67 -8.59 0.56
N LYS A 283 -22.48 -8.65 -0.51
CA LYS A 283 -23.73 -9.40 -0.55
C LYS A 283 -23.51 -10.88 -0.19
N SER A 284 -22.54 -11.52 -0.86
CA SER A 284 -22.17 -12.91 -0.61
C SER A 284 -21.66 -13.15 0.83
N SER A 285 -20.89 -12.20 1.38
CA SER A 285 -20.39 -12.30 2.76
C SER A 285 -21.50 -12.16 3.79
N CYS A 286 -22.44 -11.23 3.60
CA CYS A 286 -23.60 -11.08 4.47
C CYS A 286 -24.51 -12.31 4.40
N MET A 287 -24.79 -12.86 3.20
CA MET A 287 -25.55 -14.08 3.01
C MET A 287 -24.90 -15.26 3.72
N ARG A 288 -23.58 -15.44 3.56
CA ARG A 288 -22.84 -16.48 4.25
C ARG A 288 -22.93 -16.34 5.76
N TYR A 289 -22.82 -15.13 6.30
CA TYR A 289 -22.94 -14.85 7.73
C TYR A 289 -24.32 -15.23 8.26
N LEU A 290 -25.39 -14.84 7.57
CA LEU A 290 -26.76 -15.14 7.97
C LEU A 290 -27.10 -16.64 7.87
N VAL A 291 -26.79 -17.26 6.74
CA VAL A 291 -27.25 -18.61 6.41
C VAL A 291 -26.26 -19.68 6.89
N LYS A 292 -24.99 -19.64 6.42
CA LYS A 292 -24.01 -20.70 6.73
C LYS A 292 -23.55 -20.69 8.18
N PHE A 293 -23.42 -19.49 8.79
CA PHE A 293 -23.11 -19.39 10.21
C PHE A 293 -24.36 -19.40 11.11
N GLY A 294 -25.56 -19.51 10.52
CA GLY A 294 -26.82 -19.61 11.25
C GLY A 294 -27.21 -18.36 12.05
N LYS A 295 -26.57 -17.22 11.76
CA LYS A 295 -26.77 -15.98 12.52
C LYS A 295 -28.14 -15.34 12.31
N VAL A 296 -28.90 -15.79 11.32
CA VAL A 296 -30.31 -15.42 11.14
C VAL A 296 -31.16 -15.77 12.36
N PHE A 297 -30.83 -16.84 13.09
CA PHE A 297 -31.56 -17.22 14.29
C PHE A 297 -31.31 -16.29 15.48
N ASP A 298 -30.14 -15.66 15.54
CA ASP A 298 -29.76 -14.71 16.60
C ASP A 298 -30.53 -13.36 16.45
N ILE A 299 -31.01 -13.03 15.23
CA ILE A 299 -31.66 -11.77 14.86
C ILE A 299 -33.03 -11.99 14.23
N ARG A 300 -33.76 -12.99 14.69
CA ARG A 300 -35.02 -13.44 14.07
C ARG A 300 -36.06 -12.35 13.90
N ASP A 301 -36.24 -11.52 14.92
CA ASP A 301 -37.24 -10.46 14.90
C ASP A 301 -36.85 -9.33 13.92
N ASP A 302 -35.61 -8.90 13.93
CA ASP A 302 -35.08 -7.91 12.99
C ASP A 302 -35.10 -8.44 11.55
N PHE A 303 -34.82 -9.74 11.36
CA PHE A 303 -34.91 -10.38 10.05
C PHE A 303 -36.36 -10.44 9.52
N ASN A 304 -37.36 -10.70 10.37
CA ASN A 304 -38.76 -10.65 9.98
C ASN A 304 -39.19 -9.22 9.55
N VAL A 305 -38.74 -8.18 10.25
CA VAL A 305 -38.97 -6.78 9.85
C VAL A 305 -38.27 -6.50 8.52
N PHE A 306 -37.04 -6.92 8.37
CA PHE A 306 -36.27 -6.76 7.12
C PHE A 306 -36.99 -7.38 5.91
N LEU A 307 -37.54 -8.59 6.04
CA LEU A 307 -38.30 -9.27 4.96
C LEU A 307 -39.54 -8.50 4.51
N GLN A 308 -40.12 -7.66 5.37
CA GLN A 308 -41.27 -6.82 5.00
C GLN A 308 -40.87 -5.61 4.15
N CYS A 309 -39.63 -5.16 4.27
CA CYS A 309 -39.12 -3.93 3.63
C CYS A 309 -38.13 -4.22 2.48
N ALA A 310 -37.55 -5.44 2.44
CA ALA A 310 -36.57 -5.83 1.45
C ALA A 310 -37.16 -6.01 0.05
N ASP A 311 -36.35 -5.74 -0.97
CA ASP A 311 -36.75 -5.98 -2.35
C ASP A 311 -37.02 -7.48 -2.62
N ARG A 312 -38.02 -7.74 -3.45
CA ARG A 312 -38.47 -9.10 -3.79
C ARG A 312 -37.36 -9.97 -4.34
N GLU A 313 -36.49 -9.42 -5.17
CA GLU A 313 -35.36 -10.16 -5.75
C GLU A 313 -34.39 -10.61 -4.67
N LEU A 314 -34.07 -9.72 -3.73
CA LEU A 314 -33.18 -10.05 -2.61
C LEU A 314 -33.79 -11.12 -1.71
N ILE A 315 -35.12 -11.09 -1.45
CA ILE A 315 -35.81 -12.13 -0.67
C ILE A 315 -35.69 -13.49 -1.36
N VAL A 316 -35.89 -13.54 -2.67
CA VAL A 316 -35.75 -14.79 -3.46
C VAL A 316 -34.33 -15.33 -3.40
N GLU A 317 -33.32 -14.48 -3.48
CA GLU A 317 -31.91 -14.88 -3.34
C GLU A 317 -31.63 -15.49 -1.95
N ILE A 318 -32.12 -14.83 -0.88
CA ILE A 318 -31.97 -15.33 0.49
C ILE A 318 -32.63 -16.72 0.64
N LEU A 319 -33.84 -16.90 0.12
CA LEU A 319 -34.54 -18.17 0.16
C LEU A 319 -33.77 -19.27 -0.59
N ASN A 320 -33.24 -18.97 -1.76
CA ASN A 320 -32.42 -19.90 -2.53
C ASN A 320 -31.14 -20.32 -1.78
N GLU A 321 -30.46 -19.40 -1.10
CA GLU A 321 -29.30 -19.73 -0.26
C GLU A 321 -29.66 -20.59 0.94
N ILE A 322 -30.80 -20.35 1.60
CA ILE A 322 -31.32 -21.17 2.69
C ILE A 322 -31.63 -22.59 2.18
N LEU A 323 -32.33 -22.71 1.04
CA LEU A 323 -32.66 -24.01 0.44
C LEU A 323 -31.40 -24.76 -0.01
N ALA A 324 -30.39 -24.06 -0.52
CA ALA A 324 -29.13 -24.67 -0.89
C ALA A 324 -28.35 -25.19 0.33
N ALA A 325 -28.37 -24.46 1.45
CA ALA A 325 -27.76 -24.91 2.69
C ALA A 325 -28.47 -26.17 3.26
N TRP A 326 -29.78 -26.28 3.14
CA TRP A 326 -30.56 -27.45 3.61
C TRP A 326 -30.39 -28.70 2.74
N LYS A 327 -30.07 -28.58 1.45
CA LYS A 327 -29.76 -29.73 0.59
C LYS A 327 -28.40 -30.38 0.89
N GLY A 328 -27.56 -29.73 1.68
CA GLY A 328 -26.25 -30.23 2.11
C GLY A 328 -26.29 -31.00 3.44
N PHE A 329 -27.44 -31.13 4.06
CA PHE A 329 -27.72 -31.98 5.19
C PHE A 329 -28.63 -33.16 4.72
#